data_5a4b7be459291e6cd233dc65598908ea
#
_entry.id   5a4b7be459291e6cd233dc65598908ea
#
_cell.length_a   1.000
_cell.length_b   1.000
_cell.length_c   1.000
_cell.angle_alpha   90.00
_cell.angle_beta   90.00
_cell.angle_gamma   90.00
#
_symmetry.space_group_name_H-M   'P 1'
#
loop_
_entity.id
_entity.type
_entity.pdbx_description
1 polymer ?
#
loop_
_entity_poly.entity_id
_entity_poly.type
_entity_poly.pdbx_seq_one_letter_code
_entity_poly.pdbx_strand_id
1 'polypeptide(L)'
;VTEPALTISGLHFAYPDGREALRGVDLTLAQGERVALLGPNGAGKTTLVLHLNGILHGGPGRVEISGLPVTPSDRAAIAEIRRRVGIVFQDPDDQLFMPTVAEDVAFGPANLGVRGTELDNRVDEALSAVGMSAHRDQIPHHLSFGQRRRVAVATVLAMRPEILVLDEPSSNLDPASRRELAEILESLPVTVLMVTHDLPYALELCPRAVILDEGRLVADGPTVDLLADRSLMSAHRLELPFGFDPVAALASRRSPS
;
A
#
# COMPACT_ATOMS: atom_id res chain seq x y z
N VAL A 1 15.36 20.99 0.09
CA VAL A 1 14.01 20.40 0.12
C VAL A 1 14.14 19.04 -0.50
N THR A 2 13.89 17.97 0.26
CA THR A 2 13.92 16.59 -0.24
C THR A 2 12.74 16.41 -1.21
N GLU A 3 12.99 15.79 -2.36
CA GLU A 3 11.97 15.52 -3.35
C GLU A 3 10.90 14.56 -2.78
N PRO A 4 9.58 14.81 -3.01
CA PRO A 4 8.53 13.91 -2.55
C PRO A 4 8.66 12.52 -3.17
N ALA A 5 8.26 11.48 -2.43
CA ALA A 5 8.20 10.12 -2.96
C ALA A 5 7.10 9.99 -4.03
N LEU A 6 5.95 10.65 -3.79
CA LEU A 6 4.81 10.67 -4.71
C LEU A 6 4.30 12.10 -4.87
N THR A 7 4.03 12.51 -6.10
CA THR A 7 3.25 13.72 -6.41
C THR A 7 2.17 13.39 -7.43
N ILE A 8 0.93 13.71 -7.10
CA ILE A 8 -0.22 13.63 -7.98
C ILE A 8 -0.76 15.05 -8.12
N SER A 9 -0.96 15.52 -9.34
CA SER A 9 -1.44 16.88 -9.61
C SER A 9 -2.62 16.85 -10.58
N GLY A 10 -3.79 17.27 -10.10
CA GLY A 10 -5.01 17.40 -10.87
C GLY A 10 -5.42 16.13 -11.62
N LEU A 11 -5.25 14.95 -11.06
CA LEU A 11 -5.49 13.70 -11.76
C LEU A 11 -6.99 13.46 -11.97
N HIS A 12 -7.38 13.36 -13.24
CA HIS A 12 -8.73 12.96 -13.67
C HIS A 12 -8.67 11.63 -14.41
N PHE A 13 -9.67 10.80 -14.22
CA PHE A 13 -9.79 9.56 -14.97
C PHE A 13 -11.24 9.12 -15.12
N ALA A 14 -11.63 8.75 -16.33
CA ALA A 14 -12.89 8.08 -16.62
C ALA A 14 -12.64 6.75 -17.34
N TYR A 15 -13.38 5.74 -16.97
CA TYR A 15 -13.37 4.45 -17.67
C TYR A 15 -14.00 4.56 -19.07
N PRO A 16 -13.74 3.60 -19.98
CA PRO A 16 -14.33 3.62 -21.33
C PRO A 16 -15.86 3.63 -21.39
N ASP A 17 -16.52 3.19 -20.31
CA ASP A 17 -17.98 3.24 -20.15
C ASP A 17 -18.51 4.64 -19.76
N GLY A 18 -17.62 5.65 -19.63
CA GLY A 18 -17.94 7.02 -19.26
C GLY A 18 -18.01 7.28 -17.76
N ARG A 19 -17.81 6.28 -16.91
CA ARG A 19 -17.81 6.44 -15.46
C ARG A 19 -16.54 7.19 -15.00
N GLU A 20 -16.71 8.39 -14.49
CA GLU A 20 -15.63 9.16 -13.87
C GLU A 20 -15.25 8.55 -12.53
N ALA A 21 -13.98 8.13 -12.40
CA ALA A 21 -13.45 7.51 -11.19
C ALA A 21 -12.53 8.45 -10.40
N LEU A 22 -11.87 9.41 -11.06
CA LEU A 22 -11.04 10.43 -10.41
C LEU A 22 -11.37 11.80 -11.01
N ARG A 23 -11.47 12.82 -10.13
CA ARG A 23 -12.01 14.15 -10.47
C ARG A 23 -11.12 15.27 -9.93
N GLY A 24 -9.87 15.32 -10.38
CA GLY A 24 -8.91 16.35 -9.97
C GLY A 24 -8.30 16.02 -8.61
N VAL A 25 -7.65 14.85 -8.51
CA VAL A 25 -6.95 14.44 -7.30
C VAL A 25 -5.58 15.09 -7.24
N ASP A 26 -5.30 15.77 -6.12
CA ASP A 26 -3.99 16.30 -5.75
C ASP A 26 -3.52 15.60 -4.48
N LEU A 27 -2.34 14.96 -4.50
CA LEU A 27 -1.78 14.24 -3.36
C LEU A 27 -0.26 14.27 -3.41
N THR A 28 0.38 14.53 -2.28
CA THR A 28 1.84 14.46 -2.15
C THR A 28 2.20 13.62 -0.93
N LEU A 29 3.13 12.68 -1.10
CA LEU A 29 3.74 11.91 -0.02
C LEU A 29 5.22 12.26 0.08
N ALA A 30 5.69 12.59 1.28
CA ALA A 30 7.11 12.74 1.55
C ALA A 30 7.83 11.38 1.60
N GLN A 31 9.16 11.38 1.44
CA GLN A 31 9.98 10.18 1.61
C GLN A 31 9.85 9.65 3.05
N GLY A 32 9.58 8.34 3.18
CA GLY A 32 9.40 7.68 4.46
C GLY A 32 8.07 7.96 5.16
N GLU A 33 7.18 8.75 4.55
CA GLU A 33 5.86 9.04 5.10
C GLU A 33 4.93 7.82 5.03
N ARG A 34 4.03 7.71 6.01
CA ARG A 34 2.98 6.67 6.05
C ARG A 34 1.62 7.33 6.02
N VAL A 35 0.90 7.08 4.94
CA VAL A 35 -0.41 7.70 4.68
C VAL A 35 -1.47 6.62 4.46
N ALA A 36 -2.59 6.75 5.15
CA ALA A 36 -3.77 5.93 4.89
C ALA A 36 -4.67 6.61 3.84
N LEU A 37 -5.05 5.87 2.80
CA LEU A 37 -6.06 6.28 1.83
C LEU A 37 -7.39 5.64 2.22
N LEU A 38 -8.24 6.43 2.84
CA LEU A 38 -9.56 6.04 3.34
C LEU A 38 -10.66 6.43 2.33
N GLY A 39 -11.83 5.87 2.49
CA GLY A 39 -13.01 6.23 1.69
C GLY A 39 -13.93 5.04 1.44
N PRO A 40 -15.21 5.30 1.07
CA PRO A 40 -16.19 4.26 0.81
C PRO A 40 -15.82 3.40 -0.41
N ASN A 41 -16.52 2.27 -0.55
CA ASN A 41 -16.39 1.44 -1.74
C ASN A 41 -16.84 2.23 -2.98
N GLY A 42 -16.09 2.11 -4.06
CA GLY A 42 -16.35 2.87 -5.29
C GLY A 42 -15.84 4.31 -5.30
N ALA A 43 -15.18 4.79 -4.24
CA ALA A 43 -14.63 6.15 -4.17
C ALA A 43 -13.51 6.44 -5.19
N GLY A 44 -12.89 5.41 -5.78
CA GLY A 44 -11.79 5.56 -6.74
C GLY A 44 -10.42 5.14 -6.20
N LYS A 45 -10.33 4.56 -4.99
CA LYS A 45 -9.06 4.20 -4.34
C LYS A 45 -8.21 3.25 -5.19
N THR A 46 -8.77 2.13 -5.62
CA THR A 46 -8.06 1.17 -6.51
C THR A 46 -7.67 1.81 -7.84
N THR A 47 -8.54 2.66 -8.40
CA THR A 47 -8.23 3.42 -9.63
C THR A 47 -7.01 4.31 -9.42
N LEU A 48 -6.94 5.02 -8.28
CA LEU A 48 -5.80 5.86 -7.94
C LEU A 48 -4.52 5.03 -7.81
N VAL A 49 -4.57 3.91 -7.07
CA VAL A 49 -3.42 3.00 -6.90
C VAL A 49 -2.88 2.49 -8.24
N LEU A 50 -3.76 2.09 -9.16
CA LEU A 50 -3.34 1.56 -10.47
C LEU A 50 -2.71 2.62 -11.39
N HIS A 51 -2.89 3.92 -11.10
CA HIS A 51 -2.17 4.99 -11.80
C HIS A 51 -0.72 5.13 -11.30
N LEU A 52 -0.41 4.74 -10.06
CA LEU A 52 0.93 4.91 -9.50
C LEU A 52 1.99 4.05 -10.21
N ASN A 53 1.61 2.90 -10.76
CA ASN A 53 2.50 1.99 -11.50
C ASN A 53 2.19 1.93 -13.00
N GLY A 54 1.32 2.82 -13.51
CA GLY A 54 0.97 2.94 -14.92
C GLY A 54 0.18 1.75 -15.49
N ILE A 55 -0.53 0.99 -14.64
CA ILE A 55 -1.53 -0.01 -15.12
C ILE A 55 -2.72 0.73 -15.72
N LEU A 56 -3.25 1.71 -15.00
CA LEU A 56 -4.20 2.67 -15.56
C LEU A 56 -3.47 3.96 -15.93
N HIS A 57 -3.91 4.59 -16.98
CA HIS A 57 -3.36 5.84 -17.49
C HIS A 57 -4.37 6.57 -18.36
N GLY A 58 -4.15 7.87 -18.54
CA GLY A 58 -5.00 8.74 -19.36
C GLY A 58 -5.75 9.76 -18.51
N GLY A 59 -6.43 10.68 -19.24
CA GLY A 59 -7.06 11.83 -18.61
C GLY A 59 -6.11 12.98 -18.30
N PRO A 60 -6.64 14.15 -17.88
CA PRO A 60 -5.84 15.27 -17.40
C PRO A 60 -5.13 14.98 -16.09
N GLY A 61 -4.07 15.74 -15.83
CA GLY A 61 -3.28 15.61 -14.60
C GLY A 61 -2.00 14.82 -14.79
N ARG A 62 -1.27 14.63 -13.68
CA ARG A 62 0.07 14.04 -13.68
C ARG A 62 0.33 13.24 -12.41
N VAL A 63 1.06 12.14 -12.56
CA VAL A 63 1.61 11.34 -11.46
C VAL A 63 3.12 11.29 -11.61
N GLU A 64 3.86 11.55 -10.54
CA GLU A 64 5.32 11.48 -10.47
C GLU A 64 5.75 10.66 -9.26
N ILE A 65 6.72 9.79 -9.47
CA ILE A 65 7.36 8.96 -8.44
C ILE A 65 8.80 9.42 -8.29
N SER A 66 9.13 10.03 -7.15
CA SER A 66 10.46 10.62 -6.92
C SER A 66 10.91 11.44 -8.14
N GLY A 67 10.07 12.39 -8.58
CA GLY A 67 10.29 13.28 -9.73
C GLY A 67 10.20 12.62 -11.12
N LEU A 68 10.09 11.28 -11.20
CA LEU A 68 9.95 10.60 -12.47
C LEU A 68 8.46 10.52 -12.88
N PRO A 69 8.05 11.10 -14.03
CA PRO A 69 6.66 11.05 -14.45
C PRO A 69 6.25 9.63 -14.87
N VAL A 70 5.06 9.23 -14.47
CA VAL A 70 4.44 7.96 -14.89
C VAL A 70 3.96 8.11 -16.34
N THR A 71 4.78 7.67 -17.30
CA THR A 71 4.53 7.79 -18.74
C THR A 71 4.43 6.41 -19.38
N PRO A 72 3.24 5.82 -19.52
CA PRO A 72 3.05 4.44 -19.99
C PRO A 72 3.55 4.17 -21.41
N SER A 73 3.65 5.18 -22.25
CA SER A 73 4.22 5.09 -23.60
C SER A 73 5.74 4.91 -23.61
N ASP A 74 6.43 5.28 -22.53
CA ASP A 74 7.87 5.08 -22.35
C ASP A 74 8.12 3.79 -21.56
N ARG A 75 8.54 2.72 -22.26
CA ARG A 75 8.79 1.41 -21.66
C ARG A 75 9.90 1.43 -20.60
N ALA A 76 10.92 2.26 -20.78
CA ALA A 76 12.04 2.34 -19.84
C ALA A 76 11.59 3.09 -18.56
N ALA A 77 10.90 4.22 -18.72
CA ALA A 77 10.36 4.96 -17.59
C ALA A 77 9.36 4.11 -16.79
N ILE A 78 8.44 3.40 -17.44
CA ILE A 78 7.46 2.58 -16.73
C ILE A 78 8.09 1.37 -16.03
N ALA A 79 9.15 0.80 -16.58
CA ALA A 79 9.89 -0.27 -15.91
C ALA A 79 10.56 0.24 -14.62
N GLU A 80 11.14 1.45 -14.67
CA GLU A 80 11.72 2.10 -13.51
C GLU A 80 10.65 2.47 -12.47
N ILE A 81 9.50 2.99 -12.88
CA ILE A 81 8.37 3.26 -11.99
C ILE A 81 7.94 1.97 -11.25
N ARG A 82 7.77 0.87 -11.98
CA ARG A 82 7.36 -0.43 -11.40
C ARG A 82 8.40 -1.03 -10.48
N ARG A 83 9.66 -0.65 -10.61
CA ARG A 83 10.70 -0.99 -9.65
C ARG A 83 10.57 -0.18 -8.35
N ARG A 84 10.21 1.12 -8.46
CA ARG A 84 10.08 2.04 -7.32
C ARG A 84 8.79 1.88 -6.54
N VAL A 85 7.70 1.50 -7.22
CA VAL A 85 6.37 1.34 -6.62
C VAL A 85 6.01 -0.13 -6.55
N GLY A 86 6.03 -0.68 -5.36
CA GLY A 86 5.57 -2.03 -5.08
C GLY A 86 4.14 -2.03 -4.59
N ILE A 87 3.29 -2.88 -5.17
CA ILE A 87 1.88 -3.02 -4.76
C ILE A 87 1.67 -4.41 -4.19
N VAL A 88 1.11 -4.48 -2.99
CA VAL A 88 0.62 -5.71 -2.36
C VAL A 88 -0.90 -5.73 -2.51
N PHE A 89 -1.41 -6.70 -3.26
CA PHE A 89 -2.84 -6.84 -3.54
C PHE A 89 -3.63 -7.37 -2.34
N GLN A 90 -4.94 -7.12 -2.35
CA GLN A 90 -5.86 -7.52 -1.28
C GLN A 90 -5.92 -9.03 -1.09
N ASP A 91 -5.88 -9.84 -2.16
CA ASP A 91 -5.82 -11.29 -2.06
C ASP A 91 -4.39 -11.76 -2.36
N PRO A 92 -3.70 -12.43 -1.40
CA PRO A 92 -2.36 -12.94 -1.66
C PRO A 92 -2.34 -14.00 -2.77
N ASP A 93 -3.45 -14.69 -3.04
CA ASP A 93 -3.52 -15.70 -4.10
C ASP A 93 -3.51 -15.09 -5.51
N ASP A 94 -3.83 -13.78 -5.64
CA ASP A 94 -3.63 -13.03 -6.89
C ASP A 94 -2.15 -12.70 -7.16
N GLN A 95 -1.28 -12.91 -6.17
CA GLN A 95 0.14 -12.50 -6.22
C GLN A 95 1.10 -13.69 -6.12
N LEU A 96 0.68 -14.81 -5.49
CA LEU A 96 1.50 -15.99 -5.28
C LEU A 96 1.08 -17.11 -6.25
N PHE A 97 1.97 -17.43 -7.20
CA PHE A 97 1.66 -18.34 -8.29
C PHE A 97 2.83 -19.29 -8.66
N MET A 98 3.97 -19.15 -7.96
CA MET A 98 5.14 -20.00 -8.21
C MET A 98 5.08 -21.28 -7.38
N PRO A 99 5.84 -22.33 -7.75
CA PRO A 99 5.86 -23.60 -7.01
C PRO A 99 6.31 -23.49 -5.57
N THR A 100 7.23 -22.56 -5.25
CA THR A 100 7.74 -22.34 -3.90
C THR A 100 7.72 -20.87 -3.49
N VAL A 101 7.70 -20.62 -2.18
CA VAL A 101 7.79 -19.28 -1.59
C VAL A 101 9.03 -18.53 -2.08
N ALA A 102 10.18 -19.21 -2.13
CA ALA A 102 11.42 -18.58 -2.61
C ALA A 102 11.32 -18.14 -4.07
N GLU A 103 10.69 -18.94 -4.94
CA GLU A 103 10.48 -18.61 -6.33
C GLU A 103 9.52 -17.45 -6.53
N ASP A 104 8.43 -17.36 -5.72
CA ASP A 104 7.54 -16.20 -5.73
C ASP A 104 8.30 -14.91 -5.34
N VAL A 105 9.09 -14.96 -4.26
CA VAL A 105 9.87 -13.80 -3.80
C VAL A 105 10.98 -13.43 -4.80
N ALA A 106 11.57 -14.42 -5.47
CA ALA A 106 12.60 -14.21 -6.49
C ALA A 106 12.04 -13.64 -7.80
N PHE A 107 10.76 -13.83 -8.10
CA PHE A 107 10.16 -13.52 -9.40
C PHE A 107 10.33 -12.05 -9.82
N GLY A 108 10.00 -11.11 -8.93
CA GLY A 108 10.14 -9.68 -9.19
C GLY A 108 11.59 -9.27 -9.49
N PRO A 109 12.54 -9.48 -8.56
CA PRO A 109 13.95 -9.17 -8.77
C PRO A 109 14.54 -9.85 -10.01
N ALA A 110 14.18 -11.12 -10.26
CA ALA A 110 14.64 -11.86 -11.43
C ALA A 110 14.19 -11.21 -12.75
N ASN A 111 12.97 -10.68 -12.81
CA ASN A 111 12.46 -9.94 -13.97
C ASN A 111 13.18 -8.59 -14.17
N LEU A 112 13.70 -8.01 -13.09
CA LEU A 112 14.56 -6.82 -13.13
C LEU A 112 16.03 -7.14 -13.50
N GLY A 113 16.35 -8.40 -13.81
CA GLY A 113 17.69 -8.82 -14.23
C GLY A 113 18.63 -9.19 -13.09
N VAL A 114 18.18 -9.21 -11.83
CA VAL A 114 18.98 -9.69 -10.69
C VAL A 114 19.19 -11.19 -10.81
N ARG A 115 20.43 -11.69 -10.56
CA ARG A 115 20.81 -13.09 -10.72
C ARG A 115 21.80 -13.55 -9.65
N GLY A 116 21.93 -14.88 -9.50
CA GLY A 116 22.94 -15.52 -8.64
C GLY A 116 22.82 -15.10 -7.19
N THR A 117 23.94 -14.98 -6.50
CA THR A 117 24.02 -14.70 -5.07
C THR A 117 23.25 -13.42 -4.65
N GLU A 118 23.21 -12.38 -5.50
CA GLU A 118 22.45 -11.17 -5.19
C GLU A 118 20.93 -11.46 -5.16
N LEU A 119 20.43 -12.31 -6.05
CA LEU A 119 19.03 -12.74 -6.04
C LEU A 119 18.72 -13.53 -4.78
N ASP A 120 19.57 -14.50 -4.43
CA ASP A 120 19.38 -15.32 -3.23
C ASP A 120 19.40 -14.45 -1.96
N ASN A 121 20.32 -13.49 -1.87
CA ASN A 121 20.40 -12.55 -0.75
C ASN A 121 19.11 -11.71 -0.61
N ARG A 122 18.58 -11.20 -1.72
CA ARG A 122 17.32 -10.42 -1.69
C ARG A 122 16.12 -11.25 -1.23
N VAL A 123 16.06 -12.51 -1.66
CA VAL A 123 15.00 -13.44 -1.22
C VAL A 123 15.12 -13.68 0.29
N ASP A 124 16.33 -13.99 0.78
CA ASP A 124 16.54 -14.29 2.19
C ASP A 124 16.30 -13.07 3.09
N GLU A 125 16.76 -11.88 2.67
CA GLU A 125 16.48 -10.60 3.36
C GLU A 125 14.98 -10.32 3.45
N ALA A 126 14.25 -10.46 2.32
CA ALA A 126 12.82 -10.20 2.27
C ALA A 126 12.02 -11.20 3.12
N LEU A 127 12.35 -12.48 3.05
CA LEU A 127 11.71 -13.51 3.88
C LEU A 127 12.01 -13.32 5.37
N SER A 128 13.23 -12.92 5.70
CA SER A 128 13.62 -12.59 7.08
C SER A 128 12.83 -11.40 7.61
N ALA A 129 12.68 -10.34 6.81
CA ALA A 129 11.95 -9.12 7.20
C ALA A 129 10.47 -9.40 7.56
N VAL A 130 9.87 -10.44 6.97
CA VAL A 130 8.48 -10.82 7.25
C VAL A 130 8.34 -12.08 8.11
N GLY A 131 9.46 -12.58 8.69
CA GLY A 131 9.44 -13.76 9.58
C GLY A 131 9.08 -15.07 8.86
N MET A 132 9.40 -15.19 7.56
CA MET A 132 9.02 -16.35 6.74
C MET A 132 10.21 -17.20 6.25
N SER A 133 11.42 -16.99 6.77
CA SER A 133 12.64 -17.73 6.35
C SER A 133 12.50 -19.23 6.43
N ALA A 134 11.84 -19.75 7.47
CA ALA A 134 11.62 -21.20 7.67
C ALA A 134 10.66 -21.84 6.65
N HIS A 135 9.95 -21.03 5.86
CA HIS A 135 8.95 -21.46 4.89
C HIS A 135 9.43 -21.33 3.43
N ARG A 136 10.73 -21.03 3.24
CA ARG A 136 11.35 -20.69 1.95
C ARG A 136 11.04 -21.70 0.83
N ASP A 137 11.09 -23.00 1.14
CA ASP A 137 10.95 -24.08 0.16
C ASP A 137 9.52 -24.69 0.17
N GLN A 138 8.59 -24.10 0.91
CA GLN A 138 7.22 -24.57 0.98
C GLN A 138 6.39 -24.07 -0.22
N ILE A 139 5.35 -24.84 -0.53
CA ILE A 139 4.35 -24.46 -1.52
C ILE A 139 3.45 -23.38 -0.91
N PRO A 140 3.24 -22.21 -1.55
CA PRO A 140 2.45 -21.12 -0.97
C PRO A 140 1.04 -21.52 -0.51
N HIS A 141 0.35 -22.38 -1.25
CA HIS A 141 -0.99 -22.86 -0.87
C HIS A 141 -1.05 -23.73 0.38
N HIS A 142 0.08 -24.19 0.90
CA HIS A 142 0.14 -24.92 2.18
C HIS A 142 0.27 -23.98 3.39
N LEU A 143 0.45 -22.70 3.16
CA LEU A 143 0.56 -21.69 4.21
C LEU A 143 -0.82 -21.22 4.68
N SER A 144 -0.91 -20.76 5.93
CA SER A 144 -2.09 -20.04 6.41
C SER A 144 -2.31 -18.75 5.63
N PHE A 145 -3.50 -18.18 5.68
CA PHE A 145 -3.79 -16.91 4.99
C PHE A 145 -2.85 -15.79 5.46
N GLY A 146 -2.61 -15.65 6.77
CA GLY A 146 -1.68 -14.66 7.32
C GLY A 146 -0.23 -14.88 6.87
N GLN A 147 0.22 -16.14 6.76
CA GLN A 147 1.54 -16.47 6.22
C GLN A 147 1.63 -16.11 4.73
N ARG A 148 0.61 -16.43 3.91
CA ARG A 148 0.57 -16.02 2.49
C ARG A 148 0.61 -14.49 2.36
N ARG A 149 -0.12 -13.76 3.21
CA ARG A 149 -0.09 -12.30 3.24
C ARG A 149 1.33 -11.77 3.48
N ARG A 150 2.05 -12.33 4.44
CA ARG A 150 3.45 -11.94 4.73
C ARG A 150 4.38 -12.28 3.55
N VAL A 151 4.20 -13.43 2.92
CA VAL A 151 4.97 -13.78 1.70
C VAL A 151 4.65 -12.79 0.58
N ALA A 152 3.40 -12.41 0.36
CA ALA A 152 3.04 -11.40 -0.64
C ALA A 152 3.74 -10.05 -0.37
N VAL A 153 3.88 -9.64 0.90
CA VAL A 153 4.70 -8.47 1.25
C VAL A 153 6.17 -8.71 0.90
N ALA A 154 6.72 -9.91 1.18
CA ALA A 154 8.12 -10.24 0.87
C ALA A 154 8.42 -10.19 -0.63
N THR A 155 7.49 -10.64 -1.51
CA THR A 155 7.69 -10.57 -2.98
C THR A 155 7.93 -9.14 -3.45
N VAL A 156 7.30 -8.17 -2.80
CA VAL A 156 7.45 -6.74 -3.11
C VAL A 156 8.72 -6.17 -2.48
N LEU A 157 9.01 -6.50 -1.21
CA LEU A 157 10.21 -6.01 -0.51
C LEU A 157 11.50 -6.45 -1.20
N ALA A 158 11.55 -7.66 -1.79
CA ALA A 158 12.69 -8.15 -2.55
C ALA A 158 13.06 -7.26 -3.74
N MET A 159 12.12 -6.50 -4.26
CA MET A 159 12.37 -5.50 -5.31
C MET A 159 13.00 -4.21 -4.78
N ARG A 160 13.03 -4.01 -3.44
CA ARG A 160 13.51 -2.80 -2.76
C ARG A 160 12.80 -1.53 -3.26
N PRO A 161 11.47 -1.46 -3.14
CA PRO A 161 10.70 -0.31 -3.62
C PRO A 161 10.94 0.94 -2.76
N GLU A 162 10.73 2.12 -3.35
CA GLU A 162 10.72 3.41 -2.66
C GLU A 162 9.36 3.68 -2.00
N ILE A 163 8.29 3.15 -2.62
CA ILE A 163 6.91 3.26 -2.13
C ILE A 163 6.30 1.85 -2.07
N LEU A 164 5.78 1.50 -0.90
CA LEU A 164 4.98 0.30 -0.68
C LEU A 164 3.50 0.70 -0.62
N VAL A 165 2.74 0.24 -1.61
CA VAL A 165 1.30 0.38 -1.63
C VAL A 165 0.68 -0.91 -1.11
N LEU A 166 -0.18 -0.80 -0.10
CA LEU A 166 -0.86 -1.93 0.53
C LEU A 166 -2.36 -1.78 0.28
N ASP A 167 -2.96 -2.73 -0.42
CA ASP A 167 -4.41 -2.74 -0.63
C ASP A 167 -5.06 -3.69 0.37
N GLU A 168 -5.82 -3.13 1.33
CA GLU A 168 -6.54 -3.82 2.40
C GLU A 168 -5.68 -4.87 3.14
N PRO A 169 -4.50 -4.50 3.71
CA PRO A 169 -3.53 -5.47 4.23
C PRO A 169 -4.03 -6.29 5.43
N SER A 170 -4.96 -5.76 6.24
CA SER A 170 -5.52 -6.44 7.42
C SER A 170 -6.73 -7.33 7.11
N SER A 171 -7.27 -7.28 5.89
CA SER A 171 -8.48 -8.04 5.53
C SER A 171 -8.27 -9.54 5.69
N ASN A 172 -9.27 -10.21 6.29
CA ASN A 172 -9.30 -11.65 6.51
C ASN A 172 -8.18 -12.21 7.42
N LEU A 173 -7.46 -11.34 8.15
CA LEU A 173 -6.49 -11.77 9.14
C LEU A 173 -7.16 -12.01 10.51
N ASP A 174 -6.75 -13.08 11.18
CA ASP A 174 -7.01 -13.22 12.59
C ASP A 174 -6.24 -12.17 13.42
N PRO A 175 -6.64 -11.92 14.70
CA PRO A 175 -6.03 -10.86 15.50
C PRO A 175 -4.52 -11.01 15.73
N ALA A 176 -3.99 -12.25 15.76
CA ALA A 176 -2.56 -12.49 15.95
C ALA A 176 -1.79 -12.14 14.67
N SER A 177 -2.22 -12.69 13.52
CA SER A 177 -1.63 -12.40 12.21
C SER A 177 -1.70 -10.92 11.86
N ARG A 178 -2.78 -10.22 12.27
CA ARG A 178 -2.92 -8.78 12.08
C ARG A 178 -1.87 -7.99 12.87
N ARG A 179 -1.60 -8.36 14.15
CA ARG A 179 -0.55 -7.72 14.95
C ARG A 179 0.84 -7.98 14.39
N GLU A 180 1.14 -9.26 14.05
CA GLU A 180 2.42 -9.61 13.43
C GLU A 180 2.69 -8.80 12.16
N LEU A 181 1.67 -8.65 11.31
CA LEU A 181 1.81 -7.84 10.10
C LEU A 181 2.01 -6.35 10.43
N ALA A 182 1.32 -5.82 11.45
CA ALA A 182 1.50 -4.44 11.89
C ALA A 182 2.95 -4.18 12.33
N GLU A 183 3.51 -5.04 13.19
CA GLU A 183 4.89 -4.97 13.68
C GLU A 183 5.90 -5.01 12.52
N ILE A 184 5.68 -5.89 11.55
CA ILE A 184 6.50 -5.96 10.34
C ILE A 184 6.43 -4.64 9.58
N LEU A 185 5.22 -4.16 9.25
CA LEU A 185 5.04 -2.93 8.50
C LEU A 185 5.64 -1.71 9.22
N GLU A 186 5.51 -1.62 10.55
CA GLU A 186 6.12 -0.54 11.35
C GLU A 186 7.64 -0.52 11.26
N SER A 187 8.28 -1.68 11.14
CA SER A 187 9.73 -1.81 11.07
C SER A 187 10.33 -1.42 9.71
N LEU A 188 9.52 -1.34 8.66
CA LEU A 188 10.02 -1.09 7.30
C LEU A 188 10.40 0.38 7.08
N PRO A 189 11.63 0.68 6.62
CA PRO A 189 12.08 2.03 6.31
C PRO A 189 11.67 2.45 4.88
N VAL A 190 10.36 2.41 4.57
CA VAL A 190 9.82 2.66 3.23
C VAL A 190 8.63 3.63 3.32
N THR A 191 8.41 4.43 2.28
CA THR A 191 7.19 5.23 2.15
C THR A 191 5.99 4.29 1.97
N VAL A 192 4.90 4.50 2.72
CA VAL A 192 3.72 3.63 2.68
C VAL A 192 2.49 4.41 2.28
N LEU A 193 1.76 3.89 1.29
CA LEU A 193 0.39 4.27 1.01
C LEU A 193 -0.51 3.06 1.29
N MET A 194 -1.30 3.13 2.35
CA MET A 194 -2.16 2.04 2.78
C MET A 194 -3.62 2.35 2.44
N VAL A 195 -4.20 1.60 1.51
CA VAL A 195 -5.63 1.64 1.22
C VAL A 195 -6.34 0.72 2.20
N THR A 196 -7.28 1.25 2.98
CA THR A 196 -8.01 0.40 3.93
C THR A 196 -9.35 1.02 4.36
N HIS A 197 -10.26 0.15 4.78
CA HIS A 197 -11.47 0.49 5.51
C HIS A 197 -11.37 0.11 7.01
N ASP A 198 -10.28 -0.55 7.43
CA ASP A 198 -9.96 -0.83 8.84
C ASP A 198 -9.39 0.44 9.50
N LEU A 199 -10.28 1.29 10.00
CA LEU A 199 -9.92 2.59 10.56
C LEU A 199 -9.02 2.49 11.81
N PRO A 200 -9.22 1.53 12.74
CA PRO A 200 -8.27 1.25 13.80
C PRO A 200 -6.85 0.90 13.28
N TYR A 201 -6.76 0.11 12.22
CA TYR A 201 -5.47 -0.27 11.62
C TYR A 201 -4.79 0.91 10.90
N ALA A 202 -5.61 1.77 10.27
CA ALA A 202 -5.12 3.02 9.70
C ALA A 202 -4.50 3.93 10.78
N LEU A 203 -5.21 4.11 11.92
CA LEU A 203 -4.70 4.89 13.06
C LEU A 203 -3.43 4.29 13.65
N GLU A 204 -3.35 2.96 13.63
CA GLU A 204 -2.21 2.21 14.14
C GLU A 204 -0.93 2.47 13.36
N LEU A 205 -0.99 2.46 12.03
CA LEU A 205 0.18 2.43 11.16
C LEU A 205 0.48 3.74 10.43
N CYS A 206 -0.52 4.61 10.28
CA CYS A 206 -0.42 5.81 9.44
C CYS A 206 -0.73 7.07 10.25
N PRO A 207 0.29 7.89 10.56
CA PRO A 207 0.08 9.17 11.28
C PRO A 207 -0.79 10.16 10.51
N ARG A 208 -0.79 10.10 9.17
CA ARG A 208 -1.61 10.92 8.28
C ARG A 208 -2.58 10.05 7.49
N ALA A 209 -3.77 10.56 7.27
CA ALA A 209 -4.74 9.94 6.38
C ALA A 209 -5.30 10.97 5.39
N VAL A 210 -5.74 10.47 4.26
CA VAL A 210 -6.51 11.21 3.27
C VAL A 210 -7.82 10.46 3.01
N ILE A 211 -8.91 11.20 2.82
CA ILE A 211 -10.21 10.61 2.50
C ILE A 211 -10.54 10.90 1.05
N LEU A 212 -10.71 9.84 0.26
CA LEU A 212 -11.18 9.90 -1.12
C LEU A 212 -12.67 9.56 -1.14
N ASP A 213 -13.48 10.43 -1.72
CA ASP A 213 -14.91 10.18 -1.93
C ASP A 213 -15.34 10.75 -3.28
N GLU A 214 -16.15 10.00 -4.02
CA GLU A 214 -16.62 10.34 -5.37
C GLU A 214 -15.51 10.85 -6.32
N GLY A 215 -14.31 10.25 -6.21
CA GLY A 215 -13.14 10.59 -7.04
C GLY A 215 -12.41 11.87 -6.64
N ARG A 216 -12.68 12.46 -5.48
CA ARG A 216 -12.02 13.67 -4.95
C ARG A 216 -11.40 13.41 -3.58
N LEU A 217 -10.26 14.02 -3.30
CA LEU A 217 -9.79 14.11 -1.92
C LEU A 217 -10.63 15.16 -1.19
N VAL A 218 -11.32 14.72 -0.15
CA VAL A 218 -12.24 15.55 0.64
C VAL A 218 -11.66 15.93 2.00
N ALA A 219 -10.65 15.19 2.48
CA ALA A 219 -9.91 15.52 3.69
C ALA A 219 -8.48 15.00 3.60
N ASP A 220 -7.56 15.69 4.28
CA ASP A 220 -6.14 15.38 4.41
C ASP A 220 -5.61 15.94 5.74
N GLY A 221 -5.06 15.09 6.58
CA GLY A 221 -4.57 15.51 7.89
C GLY A 221 -4.14 14.37 8.81
N PRO A 222 -3.85 14.68 10.09
CA PRO A 222 -3.54 13.66 11.08
C PRO A 222 -4.67 12.64 11.19
N THR A 223 -4.35 11.35 11.15
CA THR A 223 -5.34 10.26 11.14
C THR A 223 -6.28 10.36 12.33
N VAL A 224 -5.74 10.64 13.53
CA VAL A 224 -6.55 10.76 14.75
C VAL A 224 -7.58 11.88 14.65
N ASP A 225 -7.24 13.03 14.06
CA ASP A 225 -8.13 14.19 13.96
C ASP A 225 -9.27 13.90 12.98
N LEU A 226 -8.95 13.30 11.83
CA LEU A 226 -9.95 12.92 10.84
C LEU A 226 -10.92 11.87 11.41
N LEU A 227 -10.42 10.86 12.12
CA LEU A 227 -11.25 9.81 12.70
C LEU A 227 -12.07 10.31 13.91
N ALA A 228 -11.62 11.35 14.61
CA ALA A 228 -12.38 11.96 15.71
C ALA A 228 -13.50 12.89 15.22
N ASP A 229 -13.43 13.38 13.98
CA ASP A 229 -14.47 14.23 13.39
C ASP A 229 -15.67 13.38 12.92
N ARG A 230 -16.65 13.21 13.80
CA ARG A 230 -17.88 12.45 13.51
C ARG A 230 -18.68 13.02 12.34
N SER A 231 -18.63 14.33 12.13
CA SER A 231 -19.35 14.99 11.03
C SER A 231 -18.73 14.60 9.68
N LEU A 232 -17.40 14.71 9.58
CA LEU A 232 -16.64 14.29 8.41
C LEU A 232 -16.84 12.80 8.12
N MET A 233 -16.70 11.94 9.13
CA MET A 233 -16.88 10.49 8.99
C MET A 233 -18.27 10.13 8.45
N SER A 234 -19.32 10.69 9.04
CA SER A 234 -20.70 10.44 8.62
C SER A 234 -20.99 10.97 7.21
N ALA A 235 -20.48 12.16 6.87
CA ALA A 235 -20.64 12.75 5.54
C ALA A 235 -20.07 11.87 4.41
N HIS A 236 -19.00 11.12 4.71
CA HIS A 236 -18.28 10.27 3.75
C HIS A 236 -18.49 8.77 3.98
N ARG A 237 -19.55 8.37 4.69
CA ARG A 237 -19.95 6.97 4.94
C ARG A 237 -18.84 6.13 5.57
N LEU A 238 -18.04 6.75 6.44
CA LEU A 238 -17.03 6.08 7.24
C LEU A 238 -17.56 5.93 8.66
N GLU A 239 -17.49 4.70 9.20
CA GLU A 239 -17.99 4.39 10.54
C GLU A 239 -16.89 3.75 11.37
N LEU A 240 -16.67 4.29 12.58
CA LEU A 240 -15.80 3.67 13.55
C LEU A 240 -16.44 2.41 14.14
N PRO A 241 -15.66 1.39 14.46
CA PRO A 241 -16.18 0.25 15.23
C PRO A 241 -16.82 0.70 16.54
N PHE A 242 -17.88 -0.01 16.96
CA PHE A 242 -18.57 0.31 18.20
C PHE A 242 -17.61 0.37 19.40
N GLY A 243 -17.66 1.44 20.15
CA GLY A 243 -16.80 1.66 21.33
C GLY A 243 -15.36 2.06 21.03
N PHE A 244 -14.96 2.23 19.77
CA PHE A 244 -13.62 2.69 19.42
C PHE A 244 -13.54 4.22 19.53
N ASP A 245 -12.57 4.70 20.34
CA ASP A 245 -12.22 6.12 20.48
C ASP A 245 -10.81 6.35 19.94
N PRO A 246 -10.65 7.08 18.83
CA PRO A 246 -9.34 7.32 18.21
C PRO A 246 -8.33 8.04 19.12
N VAL A 247 -8.82 8.99 19.92
CA VAL A 247 -7.97 9.79 20.82
C VAL A 247 -7.47 8.94 21.98
N ALA A 248 -8.35 8.16 22.61
CA ALA A 248 -7.99 7.25 23.68
C ALA A 248 -7.03 6.14 23.19
N ALA A 249 -7.30 5.58 22.00
CA ALA A 249 -6.46 4.56 21.37
C ALA A 249 -5.04 5.07 21.11
N LEU A 250 -4.88 6.28 20.59
CA LEU A 250 -3.56 6.87 20.35
C LEU A 250 -2.82 7.20 21.67
N ALA A 251 -3.53 7.68 22.70
CA ALA A 251 -2.95 7.98 23.99
C ALA A 251 -2.38 6.74 24.69
N SER A 252 -3.08 5.60 24.60
CA SER A 252 -2.65 4.32 25.18
C SER A 252 -1.36 3.78 24.54
N ARG A 253 -1.11 4.06 23.27
CA ARG A 253 0.11 3.64 22.56
C ARG A 253 1.35 4.47 22.94
N ARG A 254 1.15 5.73 23.36
CA ARG A 254 2.26 6.65 23.75
C ARG A 254 2.74 6.44 25.17
N SER A 255 2.04 5.62 25.97
CA SER A 255 2.43 5.27 27.34
C SER A 255 3.09 3.88 27.33
N PRO A 256 4.44 3.76 27.24
CA PRO A 256 5.11 2.48 27.37
C PRO A 256 4.90 1.94 28.79
N SER A 257 4.52 0.67 28.89
CA SER A 257 4.46 -0.08 30.14
C SER A 257 5.84 -0.30 30.72
#